data_ddc2044b5f9135acf26cb2396760dede
#
_entry.id   ddc2044b5f9135acf26cb2396760dede
#
_cell.length_a   1.000
_cell.length_b   1.000
_cell.length_c   1.000
_cell.angle_alpha   90.00
_cell.angle_beta   90.00
_cell.angle_gamma   90.00
#
_symmetry.space_group_name_H-M   'P 1'
#
loop_
_entity.id
_entity.type
_entity.pdbx_description
1 polymer ?
#
loop_
_entity_poly.entity_id
_entity_poly.type
_entity_poly.pdbx_seq_one_letter_code
_entity_poly.pdbx_strand_id
1 'polypeptide(L)'
;SIASLADDVLFVTFNGLSKNYRACGYRAGWMIVSGEKRHARDYIEGLDMLASMRLCANVPAQNGIQTALGGYQSIDDLVAPTGRLCRQRDLAHRLLTEIPGVTCFKPQAAMYLFPRFDPHLYPIVDDRQFILELLNEERVLLVQGSGFNWSDTNHARVVFLPNIDDLAEAIGRIARFLKNYRKRYGT
;
A
#
# COMPACT_ATOMS: atom_id res chain seq x y z
N SER A 1 3.59 -5.06 -16.89
CA SER A 1 4.06 -6.19 -16.07
C SER A 1 5.57 -6.37 -16.25
N ILE A 2 6.27 -6.83 -15.21
CA ILE A 2 7.69 -7.19 -15.34
C ILE A 2 7.91 -8.27 -16.42
N ALA A 3 6.91 -9.12 -16.65
CA ALA A 3 6.92 -10.16 -17.69
C ALA A 3 6.98 -9.63 -19.13
N SER A 4 6.86 -8.32 -19.34
CA SER A 4 7.01 -7.70 -20.66
C SER A 4 8.43 -7.18 -20.95
N LEU A 5 9.35 -7.35 -20.01
CA LEU A 5 10.71 -6.79 -20.14
C LEU A 5 11.70 -7.72 -20.84
N ALA A 6 11.43 -9.03 -20.86
CA ALA A 6 12.30 -10.04 -21.48
C ALA A 6 11.49 -11.27 -21.89
N ASP A 7 11.93 -11.96 -22.94
CA ASP A 7 11.29 -13.18 -23.44
C ASP A 7 12.09 -14.45 -23.09
N ASP A 8 13.34 -14.29 -22.68
CA ASP A 8 14.31 -15.36 -22.39
C ASP A 8 14.40 -15.75 -20.91
N VAL A 9 13.49 -15.19 -20.08
CA VAL A 9 13.43 -15.44 -18.64
C VAL A 9 12.06 -16.01 -18.27
N LEU A 10 12.04 -16.96 -17.32
CA LEU A 10 10.80 -17.43 -16.72
C LEU A 10 10.21 -16.36 -15.81
N PHE A 11 8.95 -16.04 -16.00
CA PHE A 11 8.19 -15.15 -15.12
C PHE A 11 7.07 -15.91 -14.42
N VAL A 12 6.92 -15.65 -13.12
CA VAL A 12 5.79 -16.10 -12.32
C VAL A 12 5.06 -14.86 -11.81
N THR A 13 3.89 -14.59 -12.36
CA THR A 13 3.09 -13.41 -12.03
C THR A 13 1.92 -13.79 -11.15
N PHE A 14 1.81 -13.18 -9.98
CA PHE A 14 0.71 -13.37 -9.04
C PHE A 14 -0.23 -12.17 -9.08
N ASN A 15 -1.55 -12.42 -9.06
CA ASN A 15 -2.57 -11.40 -8.92
C ASN A 15 -3.81 -11.99 -8.24
N GLY A 16 -4.81 -11.16 -7.94
CA GLY A 16 -6.01 -11.64 -7.29
C GLY A 16 -7.10 -10.59 -7.12
N LEU A 17 -8.24 -11.03 -6.64
CA LEU A 17 -9.43 -10.20 -6.46
C LEU A 17 -9.33 -9.21 -5.29
N SER A 18 -8.41 -9.43 -4.35
CA SER A 18 -8.38 -8.73 -3.06
C SER A 18 -8.17 -7.22 -3.16
N LYS A 19 -7.33 -6.74 -4.09
CA LYS A 19 -6.91 -5.34 -4.15
C LYS A 19 -7.54 -4.59 -5.32
N ASN A 20 -7.18 -4.92 -6.55
CA ASN A 20 -7.68 -4.21 -7.73
C ASN A 20 -9.21 -4.25 -7.84
N TYR A 21 -9.81 -5.36 -7.44
CA TYR A 21 -11.27 -5.55 -7.49
C TYR A 21 -11.97 -5.32 -6.14
N ARG A 22 -11.21 -4.98 -5.08
CA ARG A 22 -11.73 -4.74 -3.71
C ARG A 22 -12.57 -5.88 -3.15
N ALA A 23 -12.34 -7.09 -3.64
CA ALA A 23 -13.08 -8.30 -3.30
C ALA A 23 -12.24 -9.25 -2.43
N CYS A 24 -11.67 -8.72 -1.35
CA CYS A 24 -10.75 -9.46 -0.47
C CYS A 24 -11.43 -10.64 0.24
N GLY A 25 -12.75 -10.58 0.46
CA GLY A 25 -13.54 -11.66 1.05
C GLY A 25 -13.70 -12.90 0.16
N TYR A 26 -13.52 -12.77 -1.14
CA TYR A 26 -13.59 -13.90 -2.08
C TYR A 26 -12.44 -14.88 -1.93
N ARG A 27 -11.31 -14.48 -1.35
CA ARG A 27 -10.14 -15.33 -1.12
C ARG A 27 -9.67 -16.06 -2.40
N ALA A 28 -9.68 -15.36 -3.54
CA ALA A 28 -9.28 -15.89 -4.84
C ALA A 28 -8.19 -15.04 -5.50
N GLY A 29 -7.29 -15.72 -6.15
CA GLY A 29 -6.21 -15.17 -6.96
C GLY A 29 -5.75 -16.18 -7.98
N TRP A 30 -4.79 -15.77 -8.81
CA TRP A 30 -4.22 -16.59 -9.86
C TRP A 30 -2.72 -16.36 -9.97
N MET A 31 -2.09 -17.35 -10.56
CA MET A 31 -0.67 -17.32 -10.94
C MET A 31 -0.57 -17.60 -12.43
N ILE A 32 0.27 -16.83 -13.12
CA ILE A 32 0.55 -16.99 -14.54
C ILE A 32 2.04 -17.29 -14.69
N VAL A 33 2.36 -18.40 -15.34
CA VAL A 33 3.72 -18.76 -15.71
C VAL A 33 3.93 -18.42 -17.19
N SER A 34 4.86 -17.50 -17.48
CA SER A 34 5.12 -17.00 -18.83
C SER A 34 6.62 -16.88 -19.11
N GLY A 35 6.99 -16.55 -20.35
CA GLY A 35 8.37 -16.44 -20.79
C GLY A 35 9.00 -17.81 -21.10
N GLU A 36 10.34 -17.92 -21.02
CA GLU A 36 11.09 -19.12 -21.36
C GLU A 36 10.91 -20.23 -20.31
N LYS A 37 10.34 -21.34 -20.72
CA LYS A 37 9.98 -22.46 -19.84
C LYS A 37 10.94 -23.66 -19.94
N ARG A 38 11.82 -23.66 -20.93
CA ARG A 38 12.67 -24.81 -21.28
C ARG A 38 13.52 -25.30 -20.09
N HIS A 39 14.06 -24.40 -19.30
CA HIS A 39 14.91 -24.71 -18.14
C HIS A 39 14.15 -24.81 -16.82
N ALA A 40 12.83 -24.67 -16.84
CA ALA A 40 11.98 -24.66 -15.65
C ALA A 40 10.92 -25.79 -15.66
N ARG A 41 11.12 -26.83 -16.44
CA ARG A 41 10.16 -27.92 -16.61
C ARG A 41 9.81 -28.56 -15.27
N ASP A 42 10.81 -28.93 -14.48
CA ASP A 42 10.61 -29.61 -13.20
C ASP A 42 9.89 -28.70 -12.19
N TYR A 43 10.17 -27.39 -12.25
CA TYR A 43 9.45 -26.40 -11.42
C TYR A 43 7.97 -26.33 -11.82
N ILE A 44 7.65 -26.29 -13.10
CA ILE A 44 6.27 -26.25 -13.60
C ILE A 44 5.53 -27.53 -13.24
N GLU A 45 6.17 -28.69 -13.41
CA GLU A 45 5.62 -29.97 -13.00
C GLU A 45 5.36 -30.05 -11.51
N GLY A 46 6.25 -29.49 -10.69
CA GLY A 46 6.04 -29.33 -9.25
C GLY A 46 4.83 -28.45 -8.89
N LEU A 47 4.60 -27.39 -9.65
CA LEU A 47 3.41 -26.53 -9.48
C LEU A 47 2.12 -27.31 -9.82
N ASP A 48 2.11 -28.05 -10.91
CA ASP A 48 0.96 -28.87 -11.33
C ASP A 48 0.68 -29.97 -10.30
N MET A 49 1.71 -30.58 -9.75
CA MET A 49 1.59 -31.56 -8.66
C MET A 49 0.97 -30.93 -7.40
N LEU A 50 1.47 -29.76 -6.97
CA LEU A 50 0.91 -29.06 -5.82
C LEU A 50 -0.55 -28.64 -6.04
N ALA A 51 -0.89 -28.20 -7.25
CA ALA A 51 -2.27 -27.87 -7.61
C ALA A 51 -3.16 -29.10 -7.54
N SER A 52 -2.68 -30.24 -8.05
CA SER A 52 -3.39 -31.52 -8.00
C SER A 52 -3.60 -32.04 -6.56
N MET A 53 -2.61 -31.85 -5.69
CA MET A 53 -2.72 -32.19 -4.27
C MET A 53 -3.70 -31.30 -3.52
N ARG A 54 -3.76 -30.00 -3.88
CA ARG A 54 -4.68 -29.03 -3.28
C ARG A 54 -6.12 -29.28 -3.68
N LEU A 55 -6.36 -29.88 -4.86
CA LEU A 55 -7.67 -30.13 -5.46
C LEU A 55 -8.50 -28.84 -5.67
N CYS A 56 -9.72 -28.80 -5.12
CA CYS A 56 -10.66 -27.72 -5.38
C CYS A 56 -10.30 -26.47 -4.60
N ALA A 57 -10.01 -25.38 -5.31
CA ALA A 57 -10.03 -24.05 -4.72
C ALA A 57 -11.47 -23.53 -4.55
N ASN A 58 -11.66 -22.33 -4.06
CA ASN A 58 -12.97 -21.72 -3.87
C ASN A 58 -13.69 -21.51 -5.23
N VAL A 59 -14.49 -22.47 -5.65
CA VAL A 59 -15.16 -22.50 -6.96
C VAL A 59 -16.06 -21.28 -7.20
N PRO A 60 -16.92 -20.85 -6.25
CA PRO A 60 -17.72 -19.62 -6.45
C PRO A 60 -16.85 -18.39 -6.74
N ALA A 61 -15.74 -18.25 -6.02
CA ALA A 61 -14.82 -17.11 -6.23
C ALA A 61 -14.04 -17.20 -7.55
N GLN A 62 -13.70 -18.42 -8.02
CA GLN A 62 -13.08 -18.61 -9.33
C GLN A 62 -14.00 -18.15 -10.47
N ASN A 63 -15.29 -18.44 -10.38
CA ASN A 63 -16.27 -17.93 -11.37
C ASN A 63 -16.32 -16.39 -11.36
N GLY A 64 -16.10 -15.75 -10.21
CA GLY A 64 -16.01 -14.29 -10.10
C GLY A 64 -14.78 -13.69 -10.80
N ILE A 65 -13.69 -14.45 -10.97
CA ILE A 65 -12.46 -13.97 -11.63
C ILE A 65 -12.75 -13.57 -13.09
N GLN A 66 -13.48 -14.38 -13.83
CA GLN A 66 -13.78 -14.08 -15.22
C GLN A 66 -14.59 -12.79 -15.37
N THR A 67 -15.60 -12.59 -14.51
CA THR A 67 -16.37 -11.36 -14.47
C THR A 67 -15.52 -10.15 -14.07
N ALA A 68 -14.62 -10.32 -13.11
CA ALA A 68 -13.71 -9.27 -12.69
C ALA A 68 -12.75 -8.84 -13.82
N LEU A 69 -12.19 -9.80 -14.56
CA LEU A 69 -11.24 -9.52 -15.64
C LEU A 69 -11.91 -8.95 -16.89
N GLY A 70 -13.08 -9.46 -17.27
CA GLY A 70 -13.80 -9.09 -18.51
C GLY A 70 -14.91 -8.07 -18.33
N GLY A 71 -15.30 -7.74 -17.10
CA GLY A 71 -16.37 -6.82 -16.79
C GLY A 71 -15.93 -5.37 -16.67
N TYR A 72 -16.84 -4.54 -16.17
CA TYR A 72 -16.59 -3.12 -15.92
C TYR A 72 -15.49 -2.90 -14.90
N GLN A 73 -14.48 -2.10 -15.27
CA GLN A 73 -13.32 -1.82 -14.45
C GLN A 73 -13.55 -0.59 -13.56
N SER A 74 -14.31 -0.75 -12.50
CA SER A 74 -14.64 0.35 -11.57
C SER A 74 -13.45 0.99 -10.86
N ILE A 75 -12.25 0.40 -10.97
CA ILE A 75 -11.02 1.03 -10.49
C ILE A 75 -10.69 2.30 -11.29
N ASP A 76 -11.00 2.32 -12.58
CA ASP A 76 -10.70 3.46 -13.46
C ASP A 76 -11.42 4.73 -12.99
N ASP A 77 -12.67 4.62 -12.56
CA ASP A 77 -13.40 5.76 -11.98
C ASP A 77 -12.75 6.28 -10.69
N LEU A 78 -12.25 5.38 -9.86
CA LEU A 78 -11.66 5.74 -8.59
C LEU A 78 -10.31 6.45 -8.75
N VAL A 79 -9.54 6.09 -9.77
CA VAL A 79 -8.21 6.67 -10.04
C VAL A 79 -8.22 7.81 -11.06
N ALA A 80 -9.34 8.04 -11.74
CA ALA A 80 -9.53 9.20 -12.60
C ALA A 80 -9.21 10.52 -11.87
N PRO A 81 -8.84 11.61 -12.55
CA PRO A 81 -8.51 12.89 -11.91
C PRO A 81 -9.58 13.42 -10.95
N THR A 82 -10.87 13.17 -11.27
CA THR A 82 -12.02 13.50 -10.43
C THR A 82 -12.41 12.36 -9.47
N GLY A 83 -11.72 11.23 -9.57
CA GLY A 83 -12.02 10.03 -8.81
C GLY A 83 -11.66 10.18 -7.33
N ARG A 84 -12.35 9.40 -6.52
CA ARG A 84 -12.22 9.45 -5.06
C ARG A 84 -10.78 9.26 -4.60
N LEU A 85 -10.09 8.22 -5.09
CA LEU A 85 -8.72 7.90 -4.63
C LEU A 85 -7.71 8.96 -5.08
N CYS A 86 -7.86 9.50 -6.29
CA CYS A 86 -7.00 10.58 -6.77
C CYS A 86 -7.12 11.82 -5.89
N ARG A 87 -8.35 12.26 -5.59
CA ARG A 87 -8.59 13.42 -4.73
C ARG A 87 -8.09 13.22 -3.30
N GLN A 88 -8.30 12.04 -2.72
CA GLN A 88 -7.81 11.71 -1.38
C GLN A 88 -6.28 11.69 -1.31
N ARG A 89 -5.62 11.09 -2.31
CA ARG A 89 -4.15 11.11 -2.43
C ARG A 89 -3.62 12.53 -2.50
N ASP A 90 -4.20 13.34 -3.36
CA ASP A 90 -3.72 14.70 -3.64
C ASP A 90 -3.91 15.61 -2.41
N LEU A 91 -5.05 15.50 -1.74
CA LEU A 91 -5.30 16.19 -0.48
C LEU A 91 -4.30 15.77 0.60
N ALA A 92 -4.16 14.47 0.84
CA ALA A 92 -3.29 13.97 1.89
C ALA A 92 -1.82 14.33 1.64
N HIS A 93 -1.34 14.21 0.40
CA HIS A 93 0.00 14.61 0.04
C HIS A 93 0.22 16.11 0.29
N ARG A 94 -0.68 16.96 -0.18
CA ARG A 94 -0.59 18.41 0.03
C ARG A 94 -0.55 18.77 1.51
N LEU A 95 -1.52 18.30 2.29
CA LEU A 95 -1.61 18.63 3.72
C LEU A 95 -0.41 18.13 4.52
N LEU A 96 0.13 16.94 4.21
CA LEU A 96 1.33 16.42 4.87
C LEU A 96 2.57 17.26 4.53
N THR A 97 2.72 17.65 3.27
CA THR A 97 3.90 18.42 2.85
C THR A 97 3.83 19.91 3.22
N GLU A 98 2.67 20.41 3.64
CA GLU A 98 2.50 21.74 4.25
C GLU A 98 3.01 21.77 5.72
N ILE A 99 3.21 20.61 6.36
CA ILE A 99 3.74 20.56 7.73
C ILE A 99 5.26 20.82 7.70
N PRO A 100 5.78 21.80 8.46
CA PRO A 100 7.20 22.08 8.47
C PRO A 100 8.06 20.87 8.80
N GLY A 101 9.06 20.57 7.95
CA GLY A 101 9.96 19.42 8.12
C GLY A 101 9.37 18.07 7.73
N VAL A 102 8.20 18.04 7.10
CA VAL A 102 7.63 16.82 6.51
C VAL A 102 7.81 16.85 5.00
N THR A 103 8.45 15.82 4.47
CA THR A 103 8.59 15.59 3.03
C THR A 103 7.96 14.26 2.66
N CYS A 104 7.36 14.19 1.48
CA CYS A 104 6.71 12.97 1.01
C CYS A 104 6.75 12.90 -0.50
N PHE A 105 7.14 11.75 -1.04
CA PHE A 105 6.97 11.48 -2.46
C PHE A 105 5.48 11.26 -2.76
N LYS A 106 4.97 11.89 -3.83
CA LYS A 106 3.58 11.68 -4.26
C LYS A 106 3.46 10.33 -4.96
N PRO A 107 2.73 9.34 -4.40
CA PRO A 107 2.68 8.01 -4.98
C PRO A 107 1.89 8.00 -6.29
N GLN A 108 2.36 7.23 -7.25
CA GLN A 108 1.67 6.99 -8.52
C GLN A 108 0.76 5.75 -8.46
N ALA A 109 0.96 4.88 -7.47
CA ALA A 109 0.22 3.64 -7.27
C ALA A 109 -0.01 3.37 -5.78
N ALA A 110 -0.80 2.35 -5.49
CA ALA A 110 -1.21 1.94 -4.15
C ALA A 110 -2.05 3.02 -3.43
N MET A 111 -2.16 2.91 -2.11
CA MET A 111 -3.05 3.74 -1.28
C MET A 111 -2.30 4.31 -0.07
N TYR A 112 -0.98 4.47 -0.21
CA TYR A 112 -0.09 4.79 0.90
C TYR A 112 0.79 5.98 0.55
N LEU A 113 0.93 6.89 1.53
CA LEU A 113 1.98 7.88 1.60
C LEU A 113 3.03 7.41 2.61
N PHE A 114 4.28 7.76 2.38
CA PHE A 114 5.39 7.41 3.26
C PHE A 114 6.20 8.66 3.59
N PRO A 115 5.60 9.58 4.39
CA PRO A 115 6.26 10.82 4.79
C PRO A 115 7.52 10.55 5.59
N ARG A 116 8.52 11.39 5.33
CA ARG A 116 9.75 11.52 6.09
C ARG A 116 9.66 12.75 6.99
N PHE A 117 10.00 12.56 8.25
CA PHE A 117 10.13 13.63 9.24
C PHE A 117 11.60 14.08 9.33
N ASP A 118 11.85 15.37 9.23
CA ASP A 118 13.22 15.90 9.30
C ASP A 118 13.81 15.64 10.70
N PRO A 119 14.90 14.87 10.83
CA PRO A 119 15.47 14.52 12.11
C PRO A 119 16.04 15.72 12.90
N HIS A 120 16.33 16.85 12.23
CA HIS A 120 16.72 18.08 12.92
C HIS A 120 15.54 18.76 13.64
N LEU A 121 14.33 18.59 13.13
CA LEU A 121 13.11 19.15 13.74
C LEU A 121 12.40 18.13 14.63
N TYR A 122 12.53 16.86 14.30
CA TYR A 122 11.86 15.74 14.96
C TYR A 122 12.89 14.65 15.26
N PRO A 123 13.61 14.73 16.39
CA PRO A 123 14.63 13.74 16.77
C PRO A 123 14.00 12.43 17.25
N ILE A 124 13.45 11.66 16.32
CA ILE A 124 12.75 10.41 16.60
C ILE A 124 13.78 9.30 16.79
N VAL A 125 14.00 8.87 18.03
CA VAL A 125 14.93 7.78 18.37
C VAL A 125 14.27 6.42 18.21
N ASP A 126 13.01 6.31 18.62
CA ASP A 126 12.18 5.09 18.50
C ASP A 126 10.88 5.45 17.80
N ASP A 127 10.71 4.95 16.58
CA ASP A 127 9.51 5.22 15.77
C ASP A 127 8.24 4.52 16.31
N ARG A 128 8.39 3.44 17.06
CA ARG A 128 7.26 2.76 17.71
C ARG A 128 6.72 3.62 18.85
N GLN A 129 7.61 4.15 19.68
CA GLN A 129 7.24 5.05 20.77
C GLN A 129 6.59 6.32 20.20
N PHE A 130 7.16 6.89 19.12
CA PHE A 130 6.61 8.05 18.42
C PHE A 130 5.17 7.82 17.94
N ILE A 131 4.89 6.68 17.31
CA ILE A 131 3.53 6.33 16.86
C ILE A 131 2.59 6.07 18.03
N LEU A 132 3.08 5.49 19.12
CA LEU A 132 2.30 5.27 20.33
C LEU A 132 1.91 6.61 21.01
N GLU A 133 2.81 7.57 21.05
CA GLU A 133 2.51 8.92 21.56
C GLU A 133 1.46 9.61 20.68
N LEU A 134 1.60 9.56 19.35
CA LEU A 134 0.59 10.09 18.42
C LEU A 134 -0.79 9.45 18.67
N LEU A 135 -0.83 8.12 18.81
CA LEU A 135 -2.09 7.41 19.09
C LEU A 135 -2.71 7.85 20.42
N ASN A 136 -1.92 7.99 21.46
CA ASN A 136 -2.41 8.37 22.78
C ASN A 136 -2.90 9.82 22.85
N GLU A 137 -2.17 10.73 22.23
CA GLU A 137 -2.47 12.17 22.29
C GLU A 137 -3.57 12.59 21.32
N GLU A 138 -3.51 12.09 20.08
CA GLU A 138 -4.35 12.58 18.99
C GLU A 138 -5.34 11.53 18.45
N ARG A 139 -5.30 10.29 18.94
CA ARG A 139 -6.16 9.19 18.49
C ARG A 139 -6.01 8.89 16.99
N VAL A 140 -4.79 9.07 16.46
CA VAL A 140 -4.43 8.74 15.07
C VAL A 140 -3.43 7.60 15.07
N LEU A 141 -3.76 6.52 14.39
CA LEU A 141 -2.90 5.35 14.25
C LEU A 141 -2.22 5.37 12.88
N LEU A 142 -0.90 5.40 12.88
CA LEU A 142 -0.06 5.19 11.71
C LEU A 142 0.73 3.88 11.87
N VAL A 143 1.49 3.51 10.84
CA VAL A 143 2.44 2.40 10.96
C VAL A 143 3.84 2.95 10.80
N GLN A 144 4.69 2.67 11.77
CA GLN A 144 6.09 3.10 11.79
C GLN A 144 6.89 2.49 10.62
N GLY A 145 7.94 3.20 10.18
CA GLY A 145 8.81 2.76 9.10
C GLY A 145 9.53 1.44 9.38
N SER A 146 9.99 1.25 10.63
CA SER A 146 10.65 0.00 11.07
C SER A 146 9.76 -1.24 10.91
N GLY A 147 8.43 -1.09 10.90
CA GLY A 147 7.47 -2.16 10.61
C GLY A 147 7.55 -2.68 9.17
N PHE A 148 8.27 -1.98 8.29
CA PHE A 148 8.54 -2.37 6.89
C PHE A 148 10.03 -2.62 6.65
N ASN A 149 10.81 -2.90 7.68
CA ASN A 149 12.27 -3.02 7.63
C ASN A 149 12.98 -1.76 7.10
N TRP A 150 12.36 -0.60 7.27
CA TRP A 150 13.01 0.67 6.97
C TRP A 150 14.07 0.96 8.04
N SER A 151 15.26 1.32 7.61
CA SER A 151 16.43 1.47 8.52
C SER A 151 16.36 2.70 9.41
N ASP A 152 15.68 3.76 8.92
CA ASP A 152 15.60 5.03 9.65
C ASP A 152 14.31 5.12 10.47
N THR A 153 14.38 5.73 11.64
CA THR A 153 13.23 5.92 12.54
C THR A 153 12.30 7.08 12.13
N ASN A 154 12.63 7.80 11.07
CA ASN A 154 12.00 9.07 10.69
C ASN A 154 10.93 8.95 9.60
N HIS A 155 10.32 7.77 9.42
CA HIS A 155 9.27 7.55 8.44
C HIS A 155 8.04 6.89 9.08
N ALA A 156 6.88 7.15 8.50
CA ALA A 156 5.65 6.44 8.83
C ALA A 156 4.77 6.23 7.59
N ARG A 157 3.98 5.17 7.58
CA ARG A 157 2.99 4.93 6.54
C ARG A 157 1.65 5.57 6.89
N VAL A 158 1.15 6.41 6.00
CA VAL A 158 -0.19 7.01 6.05
C VAL A 158 -1.05 6.39 4.95
N VAL A 159 -2.25 5.94 5.31
CA VAL A 159 -3.27 5.44 4.37
C VAL A 159 -4.24 6.56 4.03
N PHE A 160 -4.47 6.85 2.74
CA PHE A 160 -5.38 7.92 2.31
C PHE A 160 -6.78 7.41 1.88
N LEU A 161 -7.27 6.33 2.51
CA LEU A 161 -8.60 5.76 2.24
C LEU A 161 -9.78 6.42 2.94
N PRO A 162 -9.63 7.09 4.10
CA PRO A 162 -10.74 7.80 4.72
C PRO A 162 -11.35 8.85 3.78
N ASN A 163 -12.59 9.26 4.03
CA ASN A 163 -13.19 10.36 3.28
C ASN A 163 -12.38 11.67 3.46
N ILE A 164 -12.65 12.66 2.62
CA ILE A 164 -11.85 13.90 2.55
C ILE A 164 -11.83 14.65 3.88
N ASP A 165 -12.96 14.73 4.60
CA ASP A 165 -13.08 15.47 5.83
C ASP A 165 -12.35 14.77 6.98
N ASP A 166 -12.55 13.47 7.16
CA ASP A 166 -11.84 12.66 8.14
C ASP A 166 -10.32 12.64 7.88
N LEU A 167 -9.93 12.61 6.62
CA LEU A 167 -8.53 12.62 6.22
C LEU A 167 -7.87 13.97 6.53
N ALA A 168 -8.55 15.07 6.26
CA ALA A 168 -8.08 16.41 6.59
C ALA A 168 -7.97 16.60 8.10
N GLU A 169 -8.95 16.14 8.87
CA GLU A 169 -8.92 16.18 10.33
C GLU A 169 -7.76 15.34 10.88
N ALA A 170 -7.60 14.10 10.42
CA ALA A 170 -6.51 13.23 10.87
C ALA A 170 -5.13 13.86 10.60
N ILE A 171 -4.92 14.44 9.42
CA ILE A 171 -3.64 15.11 9.10
C ILE A 171 -3.47 16.39 9.93
N GLY A 172 -4.54 17.13 10.21
CA GLY A 172 -4.52 18.27 11.12
C GLY A 172 -4.09 17.86 12.55
N ARG A 173 -4.54 16.70 13.04
CA ARG A 173 -4.10 16.12 14.31
C ARG A 173 -2.63 15.73 14.27
N ILE A 174 -2.16 15.12 13.19
CA ILE A 174 -0.73 14.81 12.99
C ILE A 174 0.10 16.12 13.04
N ALA A 175 -0.34 17.17 12.37
CA ALA A 175 0.35 18.45 12.37
C ALA A 175 0.44 19.06 13.79
N ARG A 176 -0.64 18.98 14.57
CA ARG A 176 -0.69 19.43 15.96
C ARG A 176 0.27 18.63 16.85
N PHE A 177 0.25 17.31 16.72
CA PHE A 177 1.18 16.42 17.43
C PHE A 177 2.62 16.77 17.11
N LEU A 178 2.98 16.87 15.84
CA LEU A 178 4.33 17.21 15.39
C LEU A 178 4.79 18.58 15.93
N LYS A 179 3.91 19.57 15.95
CA LYS A 179 4.19 20.88 16.57
C LYS A 179 4.52 20.74 18.05
N ASN A 180 3.78 19.91 18.79
CA ASN A 180 4.00 19.68 20.22
C ASN A 180 5.24 18.82 20.45
N TYR A 181 5.48 17.81 19.64
CA TYR A 181 6.65 16.95 19.68
C TYR A 181 7.95 17.78 19.51
N ARG A 182 7.98 18.66 18.51
CA ARG A 182 9.10 19.58 18.30
C ARG A 182 9.36 20.49 19.50
N LYS A 183 8.30 20.97 20.20
CA LYS A 183 8.47 21.79 21.40
C LYS A 183 9.05 21.01 22.59
N ARG A 184 8.78 19.70 22.67
CA ARG A 184 9.26 18.83 23.76
C ARG A 184 10.69 18.31 23.53
N TYR A 185 11.01 17.97 22.30
CA TYR A 185 12.20 17.23 21.97
C TYR A 185 13.10 17.90 20.92
N GLY A 186 12.58 18.88 20.18
CA GLY A 186 13.34 19.64 19.17
C GLY A 186 14.34 20.62 19.84
N THR A 187 15.45 20.86 19.16
CA THR A 187 16.46 21.84 19.56
C THR A 187 16.14 23.23 19.01
#